data_ba280317b53f6c97fb1dd3977c292182
#
_entry.id   ba280317b53f6c97fb1dd3977c292182
#
_cell.length_a   1.000
_cell.length_b   1.000
_cell.length_c   1.000
_cell.angle_alpha   90.00
_cell.angle_beta   90.00
_cell.angle_gamma   90.00
#
_symmetry.space_group_name_H-M   'P 1'
#
loop_
_entity.id
_entity.type
_entity.pdbx_description
1 polymer ?
#
loop_
_entity_poly.entity_id
_entity_poly.type
_entity_poly.pdbx_seq_one_letter_code
_entity_poly.pdbx_strand_id
1 'polypeptide(L)'
;LINDGSTDNSLEVTKEYADANDFIRVIDKENEGVAKTRNKGIQLAKGKYVVFIDNDDFVDSDYLERFYNEIDQEQLDIVLGGYKRVNQEMKTLFKQDLTQSEWSKYIVVAPWARIYRTSFLIDNNIQFFDYPIGEDVIFTLTAYNLTEKIKIIDYNGYNWFFNEKSISNTSQRGFNPNIDIVYFLSHLLQVAGDSKYIRYFIKRYYIWYLLFSGRAASSSSFMDQYRKIKEWVSKENIDSNLTPLSSEITGERVQTVISVIAFRTFEHLRLVSLFSRFYCKGKEK
;
A
#
# COMPACT_ATOMS: atom_id res chain seq x y z
N LEU A 1 20.34 7.06 -0.79
CA LEU A 1 19.50 7.52 -1.90
C LEU A 1 19.76 6.65 -3.12
N ILE A 2 18.70 6.20 -3.81
CA ILE A 2 18.85 5.41 -5.06
C ILE A 2 18.13 6.15 -6.18
N ASN A 3 18.90 6.56 -7.19
CA ASN A 3 18.39 7.11 -8.43
C ASN A 3 18.06 5.97 -9.38
N ASP A 4 16.81 5.85 -9.76
CA ASP A 4 16.28 4.80 -10.66
C ASP A 4 16.18 5.32 -12.10
N GLY A 5 17.26 5.89 -12.62
CA GLY A 5 17.37 6.40 -13.99
C GLY A 5 16.53 7.67 -14.23
N SER A 6 16.55 8.63 -13.30
CA SER A 6 15.88 9.93 -13.50
C SER A 6 16.45 10.65 -14.72
N THR A 7 15.58 11.34 -15.47
CA THR A 7 15.94 12.07 -16.69
C THR A 7 16.07 13.59 -16.46
N ASP A 8 15.85 14.04 -15.23
CA ASP A 8 15.99 15.42 -14.77
C ASP A 8 17.28 15.58 -13.95
N ASN A 9 17.42 16.69 -13.23
CA ASN A 9 18.60 16.98 -12.40
C ASN A 9 18.61 16.27 -11.03
N SER A 10 17.72 15.29 -10.79
CA SER A 10 17.63 14.58 -9.49
C SER A 10 18.95 13.94 -9.07
N LEU A 11 19.69 13.35 -10.01
CA LEU A 11 20.99 12.73 -9.72
C LEU A 11 22.03 13.77 -9.26
N GLU A 12 22.09 14.92 -9.91
CA GLU A 12 23.02 16.01 -9.54
C GLU A 12 22.72 16.53 -8.14
N VAL A 13 21.45 16.83 -7.87
CA VAL A 13 20.99 17.30 -6.56
C VAL A 13 21.33 16.29 -5.46
N THR A 14 21.07 14.99 -5.68
CA THR A 14 21.38 13.97 -4.68
C THR A 14 22.88 13.79 -4.43
N LYS A 15 23.74 13.96 -5.46
CA LYS A 15 25.19 13.94 -5.33
C LYS A 15 25.71 15.13 -4.52
N GLU A 16 25.21 16.33 -4.75
CA GLU A 16 25.57 17.53 -3.97
C GLU A 16 25.31 17.30 -2.46
N TYR A 17 24.17 16.70 -2.11
CA TYR A 17 23.88 16.35 -0.72
C TYR A 17 24.83 15.28 -0.17
N ALA A 18 25.20 14.28 -0.96
CA ALA A 18 26.15 13.25 -0.54
C ALA A 18 27.56 13.79 -0.35
N ASP A 19 28.00 14.70 -1.22
CA ASP A 19 29.32 15.34 -1.11
C ASP A 19 29.44 16.24 0.16
N ALA A 20 28.32 16.76 0.62
CA ALA A 20 28.23 17.58 1.83
C ALA A 20 28.02 16.76 3.12
N ASN A 21 27.71 15.44 3.04
CA ASN A 21 27.30 14.64 4.19
C ASN A 21 27.79 13.18 4.06
N ASP A 22 28.79 12.80 4.83
CA ASP A 22 29.43 11.46 4.80
C ASP A 22 28.46 10.29 5.07
N PHE A 23 27.34 10.55 5.74
CA PHE A 23 26.33 9.54 6.02
C PHE A 23 25.33 9.33 4.86
N ILE A 24 25.37 10.18 3.82
CA ILE A 24 24.52 10.03 2.63
C ILE A 24 25.29 9.27 1.55
N ARG A 25 24.67 8.21 1.05
CA ARG A 25 25.18 7.44 -0.08
C ARG A 25 24.20 7.53 -1.24
N VAL A 26 24.72 7.82 -2.43
CA VAL A 26 23.95 7.83 -3.67
C VAL A 26 24.33 6.62 -4.51
N ILE A 27 23.32 5.95 -5.03
CA ILE A 27 23.45 4.83 -5.98
C ILE A 27 22.69 5.26 -7.23
N ASP A 28 23.37 5.24 -8.34
CA ASP A 28 22.80 5.53 -9.66
C ASP A 28 22.67 4.21 -10.44
N LYS A 29 21.52 3.98 -11.04
CA LYS A 29 21.24 2.77 -11.83
C LYS A 29 20.25 3.05 -12.95
N GLU A 30 20.20 2.16 -13.94
CA GLU A 30 19.14 2.16 -14.95
C GLU A 30 17.76 1.98 -14.31
N ASN A 31 16.73 2.53 -14.97
CA ASN A 31 15.36 2.41 -14.46
C ASN A 31 14.87 0.96 -14.52
N GLU A 32 14.57 0.42 -13.38
CA GLU A 32 14.00 -0.94 -13.19
C GLU A 32 12.69 -0.94 -12.40
N GLY A 33 12.22 0.24 -12.01
CA GLY A 33 10.98 0.44 -11.25
C GLY A 33 11.15 0.39 -9.74
N VAL A 34 10.11 0.87 -9.05
CA VAL A 34 10.11 1.11 -7.60
C VAL A 34 10.36 -0.16 -6.77
N ALA A 35 9.79 -1.29 -7.15
CA ALA A 35 9.95 -2.57 -6.42
C ALA A 35 11.42 -3.01 -6.37
N LYS A 36 12.08 -3.07 -7.53
CA LYS A 36 13.50 -3.46 -7.61
C LYS A 36 14.40 -2.44 -6.93
N THR A 37 14.08 -1.17 -7.04
CA THR A 37 14.83 -0.08 -6.39
C THR A 37 14.76 -0.18 -4.87
N ARG A 38 13.57 -0.41 -4.29
CA ARG A 38 13.42 -0.64 -2.84
C ARG A 38 14.09 -1.93 -2.40
N ASN A 39 14.01 -3.03 -3.17
CA ASN A 39 14.71 -4.28 -2.89
C ASN A 39 16.23 -4.08 -2.86
N LYS A 40 16.77 -3.30 -3.80
CA LYS A 40 18.19 -2.92 -3.80
C LYS A 40 18.56 -2.13 -2.55
N GLY A 41 17.68 -1.24 -2.10
CA GLY A 41 17.85 -0.48 -0.86
C GLY A 41 17.96 -1.39 0.37
N ILE A 42 17.09 -2.40 0.49
CA ILE A 42 17.15 -3.39 1.58
C ILE A 42 18.48 -4.16 1.55
N GLN A 43 18.90 -4.64 0.39
CA GLN A 43 20.16 -5.39 0.24
C GLN A 43 21.41 -4.58 0.62
N LEU A 44 21.37 -3.27 0.40
CA LEU A 44 22.49 -2.34 0.65
C LEU A 44 22.43 -1.69 2.02
N ALA A 45 21.35 -1.90 2.77
CA ALA A 45 21.18 -1.34 4.10
C ALA A 45 22.24 -1.89 5.07
N LYS A 46 22.91 -0.98 5.78
CA LYS A 46 23.91 -1.30 6.80
C LYS A 46 23.42 -1.02 8.22
N GLY A 47 22.35 -0.23 8.33
CA GLY A 47 21.74 0.12 9.61
C GLY A 47 21.02 -1.07 10.25
N LYS A 48 20.88 -1.06 11.56
CA LYS A 48 20.10 -2.04 12.33
C LYS A 48 18.61 -2.01 11.90
N TYR A 49 18.15 -0.86 11.43
CA TYR A 49 16.77 -0.61 11.02
C TYR A 49 16.70 0.04 9.64
N VAL A 50 15.57 -0.18 8.96
CA VAL A 50 15.24 0.40 7.66
C VAL A 50 13.93 1.18 7.77
N VAL A 51 13.89 2.38 7.19
CA VAL A 51 12.70 3.16 6.90
C VAL A 51 12.63 3.46 5.41
N PHE A 52 11.42 3.54 4.88
CA PHE A 52 11.17 3.96 3.50
C PHE A 52 10.54 5.35 3.53
N ILE A 53 11.08 6.23 2.71
CA ILE A 53 10.52 7.58 2.50
C ILE A 53 10.46 7.78 0.99
N ASP A 54 9.25 8.05 0.48
CA ASP A 54 9.08 8.35 -0.94
C ASP A 54 9.65 9.75 -1.25
N ASN A 55 10.19 9.92 -2.43
CA ASN A 55 10.96 11.12 -2.81
C ASN A 55 10.13 12.41 -2.91
N ASP A 56 8.81 12.31 -2.95
CA ASP A 56 7.88 13.43 -2.92
C ASP A 56 7.28 13.69 -1.51
N ASP A 57 7.68 12.90 -0.51
CA ASP A 57 7.19 12.98 0.86
C ASP A 57 8.24 13.53 1.83
N PHE A 58 7.83 13.81 3.07
CA PHE A 58 8.73 14.20 4.13
C PHE A 58 8.24 13.72 5.50
N VAL A 59 9.11 13.80 6.50
CA VAL A 59 8.84 13.36 7.86
C VAL A 59 9.05 14.48 8.87
N ASP A 60 8.37 14.41 10.01
CA ASP A 60 8.58 15.34 11.12
C ASP A 60 9.99 15.13 11.70
N SER A 61 10.57 16.16 12.33
CA SER A 61 11.96 16.14 12.81
C SER A 61 12.24 15.08 13.87
N ASP A 62 11.23 14.68 14.65
CA ASP A 62 11.32 13.63 15.69
C ASP A 62 10.94 12.23 15.19
N TYR A 63 10.68 12.07 13.87
CA TYR A 63 10.18 10.83 13.29
C TYR A 63 11.09 9.62 13.57
N LEU A 64 12.37 9.74 13.28
CA LEU A 64 13.32 8.65 13.47
C LEU A 64 13.50 8.31 14.95
N GLU A 65 13.57 9.32 15.82
CA GLU A 65 13.71 9.13 17.26
C GLU A 65 12.50 8.38 17.85
N ARG A 66 11.28 8.80 17.49
CA ARG A 66 10.06 8.13 17.94
C ARG A 66 10.01 6.66 17.57
N PHE A 67 10.25 6.35 16.31
CA PHE A 67 10.22 4.97 15.85
C PHE A 67 11.38 4.14 16.40
N TYR A 68 12.58 4.73 16.47
CA TYR A 68 13.78 4.06 17.02
C TYR A 68 13.58 3.66 18.48
N ASN A 69 13.09 4.56 19.32
CA ASN A 69 12.88 4.28 20.73
C ASN A 69 11.96 3.08 20.95
N GLU A 70 10.88 3.00 20.20
CA GLU A 70 9.92 1.91 20.32
C GLU A 70 10.46 0.57 19.81
N ILE A 71 11.09 0.55 18.64
CA ILE A 71 11.58 -0.69 18.03
C ILE A 71 12.78 -1.26 18.78
N ASP A 72 13.68 -0.39 19.27
CA ASP A 72 14.92 -0.82 19.94
C ASP A 72 14.67 -1.28 21.38
N GLN A 73 13.87 -0.56 22.15
CA GLN A 73 13.58 -0.91 23.55
C GLN A 73 12.84 -2.25 23.67
N GLU A 74 11.88 -2.52 22.81
CA GLU A 74 11.08 -3.74 22.86
C GLU A 74 11.59 -4.84 21.92
N GLN A 75 12.74 -4.62 21.23
CA GLN A 75 13.33 -5.56 20.27
C GLN A 75 12.32 -6.09 19.25
N LEU A 76 11.53 -5.16 18.69
CA LEU A 76 10.49 -5.48 17.73
C LEU A 76 11.08 -5.70 16.33
N ASP A 77 10.26 -6.26 15.44
CA ASP A 77 10.57 -6.40 14.01
C ASP A 77 10.01 -5.24 13.21
N ILE A 78 8.82 -4.75 13.62
CA ILE A 78 8.11 -3.68 12.93
C ILE A 78 7.45 -2.75 13.95
N VAL A 79 7.63 -1.45 13.76
CA VAL A 79 6.79 -0.43 14.41
C VAL A 79 6.12 0.40 13.34
N LEU A 80 4.83 0.66 13.47
CA LEU A 80 4.05 1.43 12.51
C LEU A 80 3.25 2.53 13.20
N GLY A 81 3.07 3.65 12.50
CA GLY A 81 2.26 4.78 12.91
C GLY A 81 1.28 5.19 11.81
N GLY A 82 0.47 6.18 12.11
CA GLY A 82 -0.38 6.84 11.13
C GLY A 82 0.40 7.85 10.27
N TYR A 83 -0.35 8.66 9.52
CA TYR A 83 0.24 9.68 8.64
C TYR A 83 -0.68 10.89 8.47
N LYS A 84 -0.12 11.99 7.99
CA LYS A 84 -0.85 13.19 7.55
C LYS A 84 -0.77 13.28 6.01
N ARG A 85 -1.85 13.67 5.36
CA ARG A 85 -1.80 14.11 3.97
C ARG A 85 -1.75 15.62 3.94
N VAL A 86 -0.75 16.18 3.29
CA VAL A 86 -0.49 17.61 3.27
C VAL A 86 -0.49 18.15 1.83
N ASN A 87 -0.87 19.41 1.65
CA ASN A 87 -0.84 20.09 0.36
C ASN A 87 0.42 20.95 0.19
N GLN A 88 0.53 21.66 -0.94
CA GLN A 88 1.66 22.56 -1.24
C GLN A 88 1.85 23.68 -0.22
N GLU A 89 0.80 24.07 0.49
CA GLU A 89 0.84 25.09 1.54
C GLU A 89 1.18 24.50 2.92
N MET A 90 1.61 23.23 2.97
CA MET A 90 1.89 22.46 4.19
C MET A 90 0.67 22.28 5.12
N LYS A 91 -0.52 22.54 4.60
CA LYS A 91 -1.76 22.35 5.33
C LYS A 91 -2.17 20.88 5.34
N THR A 92 -2.48 20.36 6.52
CA THR A 92 -3.02 19.00 6.66
C THR A 92 -4.42 18.92 6.05
N LEU A 93 -4.57 18.11 5.01
CA LEU A 93 -5.85 17.82 4.35
C LEU A 93 -6.64 16.77 5.12
N PHE A 94 -5.97 15.77 5.63
CA PHE A 94 -6.51 14.80 6.57
C PHE A 94 -5.39 14.08 7.33
N LYS A 95 -5.79 13.38 8.39
CA LYS A 95 -4.94 12.57 9.25
C LYS A 95 -5.50 11.15 9.31
N GLN A 96 -4.64 10.15 9.19
CA GLN A 96 -4.98 8.75 9.41
C GLN A 96 -4.35 8.30 10.72
N ASP A 97 -5.13 8.29 11.76
CA ASP A 97 -4.72 7.71 13.03
C ASP A 97 -4.88 6.18 12.97
N LEU A 98 -3.98 5.48 13.63
CA LEU A 98 -4.07 4.04 13.85
C LEU A 98 -4.42 3.78 15.32
N THR A 99 -5.24 2.77 15.56
CA THR A 99 -5.60 2.30 16.91
C THR A 99 -4.84 1.01 17.22
N GLN A 100 -4.89 0.57 18.48
CA GLN A 100 -4.30 -0.71 18.90
C GLN A 100 -5.12 -1.94 18.46
N SER A 101 -6.03 -1.78 17.51
CA SER A 101 -6.80 -2.89 16.97
C SER A 101 -5.97 -3.69 15.95
N GLU A 102 -6.22 -4.99 15.87
CA GLU A 102 -5.56 -5.85 14.88
C GLU A 102 -5.83 -5.37 13.45
N TRP A 103 -7.03 -4.83 13.18
CA TRP A 103 -7.38 -4.27 11.87
C TRP A 103 -6.55 -3.05 11.47
N SER A 104 -6.08 -2.26 12.42
CA SER A 104 -5.29 -1.05 12.12
C SER A 104 -4.02 -1.34 11.30
N LYS A 105 -3.43 -2.53 11.41
CA LYS A 105 -2.30 -2.97 10.59
C LYS A 105 -2.62 -2.98 9.10
N TYR A 106 -3.89 -3.20 8.74
CA TYR A 106 -4.35 -3.34 7.36
C TYR A 106 -4.92 -2.06 6.74
N ILE A 107 -5.03 -0.99 7.51
CA ILE A 107 -5.56 0.30 7.02
C ILE A 107 -4.54 0.98 6.11
N VAL A 108 -3.29 1.01 6.54
CA VAL A 108 -2.16 1.58 5.79
C VAL A 108 -1.22 0.43 5.43
N VAL A 109 -1.14 0.05 4.18
CA VAL A 109 -0.28 -1.06 3.71
C VAL A 109 0.90 -0.58 2.86
N ALA A 110 1.14 0.73 2.82
CA ALA A 110 2.35 1.28 2.23
C ALA A 110 3.59 0.97 3.10
N PRO A 111 4.80 0.90 2.56
CA PRO A 111 6.01 0.59 3.32
C PRO A 111 6.51 1.75 4.20
N TRP A 112 6.04 2.97 3.95
CA TRP A 112 6.35 4.16 4.74
C TRP A 112 5.47 4.29 6.00
N ALA A 113 5.69 5.31 6.82
CA ALA A 113 5.15 5.48 8.17
C ALA A 113 5.47 4.28 9.09
N ARG A 114 6.64 3.67 8.89
CA ARG A 114 7.12 2.47 9.59
C ARG A 114 8.62 2.45 9.71
N ILE A 115 9.07 1.64 10.67
CA ILE A 115 10.46 1.19 10.79
C ILE A 115 10.48 -0.33 10.85
N TYR A 116 11.46 -0.94 10.20
CA TYR A 116 11.65 -2.38 10.15
C TYR A 116 13.04 -2.75 10.66
N ARG A 117 13.17 -3.86 11.36
CA ARG A 117 14.48 -4.43 11.68
C ARG A 117 15.10 -5.01 10.40
N THR A 118 16.31 -4.56 10.05
CA THR A 118 16.97 -4.93 8.79
C THR A 118 17.20 -6.45 8.68
N SER A 119 17.70 -7.08 9.76
CA SER A 119 17.90 -8.53 9.77
C SER A 119 16.61 -9.31 9.57
N PHE A 120 15.48 -8.85 10.12
CA PHE A 120 14.18 -9.48 9.90
C PHE A 120 13.80 -9.51 8.43
N LEU A 121 13.99 -8.39 7.71
CA LEU A 121 13.71 -8.34 6.27
C LEU A 121 14.63 -9.26 5.46
N ILE A 122 15.93 -9.27 5.78
CA ILE A 122 16.94 -10.03 5.04
C ILE A 122 16.81 -11.54 5.32
N ASP A 123 16.75 -11.94 6.59
CA ASP A 123 16.75 -13.34 7.02
C ASP A 123 15.48 -14.08 6.53
N ASN A 124 14.38 -13.37 6.40
CA ASN A 124 13.10 -13.90 5.88
C ASN A 124 12.90 -13.65 4.37
N ASN A 125 13.90 -13.10 3.67
CA ASN A 125 13.83 -12.78 2.25
C ASN A 125 12.57 -11.96 1.87
N ILE A 126 12.20 -10.97 2.70
CA ILE A 126 11.02 -10.12 2.49
C ILE A 126 11.36 -9.09 1.41
N GLN A 127 10.67 -9.16 0.28
CA GLN A 127 10.94 -8.35 -0.90
C GLN A 127 9.67 -7.72 -1.45
N PHE A 128 9.83 -6.57 -2.11
CA PHE A 128 8.78 -5.97 -2.93
C PHE A 128 8.56 -6.82 -4.16
N PHE A 129 7.31 -7.11 -4.43
CA PHE A 129 6.91 -7.91 -5.58
C PHE A 129 6.97 -7.08 -6.86
N ASP A 130 7.79 -7.51 -7.83
CA ASP A 130 7.92 -6.83 -9.12
C ASP A 130 6.68 -7.09 -9.99
N TYR A 131 5.62 -6.37 -9.70
CA TYR A 131 4.34 -6.48 -10.38
C TYR A 131 3.70 -5.10 -10.55
N PRO A 132 2.91 -4.85 -11.61
CA PRO A 132 2.40 -3.51 -11.94
C PRO A 132 1.42 -2.90 -10.93
N ILE A 133 1.03 -3.62 -9.87
CA ILE A 133 0.13 -3.15 -8.82
C ILE A 133 0.46 -3.83 -7.49
N GLY A 134 0.39 -3.06 -6.41
CA GLY A 134 0.37 -3.59 -5.03
C GLY A 134 1.68 -4.20 -4.55
N GLU A 135 2.82 -3.77 -5.06
CA GLU A 135 4.14 -4.17 -4.57
C GLU A 135 4.31 -3.88 -3.08
N ASP A 136 3.76 -2.77 -2.63
CA ASP A 136 3.73 -2.32 -1.25
C ASP A 136 2.80 -3.18 -0.37
N VAL A 137 1.65 -3.58 -0.90
CA VAL A 137 0.70 -4.48 -0.23
C VAL A 137 1.33 -5.84 0.02
N ILE A 138 1.93 -6.44 -1.01
CA ILE A 138 2.60 -7.74 -0.90
C ILE A 138 3.73 -7.67 0.11
N PHE A 139 4.62 -6.69 0.02
CA PHE A 139 5.73 -6.49 0.95
C PHE A 139 5.24 -6.38 2.40
N THR A 140 4.29 -5.48 2.64
CA THR A 140 3.80 -5.19 3.99
C THR A 140 3.08 -6.39 4.60
N LEU A 141 2.20 -7.05 3.85
CA LEU A 141 1.42 -8.17 4.39
C LEU A 141 2.25 -9.45 4.52
N THR A 142 3.27 -9.66 3.67
CA THR A 142 4.29 -10.70 3.89
C THR A 142 5.01 -10.47 5.21
N ALA A 143 5.48 -9.24 5.46
CA ALA A 143 6.16 -8.90 6.70
C ALA A 143 5.26 -9.16 7.93
N TYR A 144 3.99 -8.81 7.86
CA TYR A 144 3.05 -9.03 8.96
C TYR A 144 2.76 -10.51 9.24
N ASN A 145 2.77 -11.35 8.20
CA ASN A 145 2.55 -12.80 8.36
C ASN A 145 3.73 -13.51 9.02
N LEU A 146 4.92 -12.94 8.98
CA LEU A 146 6.15 -13.59 9.41
C LEU A 146 6.59 -13.22 10.84
N THR A 147 5.87 -12.32 11.52
CA THR A 147 6.20 -11.95 12.89
C THR A 147 4.98 -11.47 13.67
N GLU A 148 5.00 -11.72 14.97
CA GLU A 148 4.08 -11.12 15.94
C GLU A 148 4.70 -9.90 16.66
N LYS A 149 6.00 -9.63 16.46
CA LYS A 149 6.73 -8.52 17.07
C LYS A 149 6.43 -7.20 16.34
N ILE A 150 5.17 -6.82 16.36
CA ILE A 150 4.64 -5.62 15.69
C ILE A 150 3.99 -4.72 16.72
N LYS A 151 4.33 -3.44 16.70
CA LYS A 151 3.69 -2.42 17.55
C LYS A 151 3.11 -1.28 16.73
N ILE A 152 1.91 -0.85 17.09
CA ILE A 152 1.31 0.37 16.58
C ILE A 152 1.58 1.50 17.57
N ILE A 153 2.03 2.65 17.11
CA ILE A 153 2.22 3.83 17.95
C ILE A 153 1.26 4.94 17.55
N ASP A 154 0.82 5.70 18.55
CA ASP A 154 -0.02 6.89 18.33
C ASP A 154 0.87 8.05 17.88
N TYR A 155 1.31 7.97 16.63
CA TYR A 155 2.19 8.97 16.05
C TYR A 155 1.96 9.10 14.53
N ASN A 156 1.89 10.33 14.03
CA ASN A 156 1.61 10.65 12.63
C ASN A 156 2.69 11.58 12.05
N GLY A 157 3.94 11.20 12.20
CA GLY A 157 5.09 11.98 11.74
C GLY A 157 5.44 11.82 10.26
N TYR A 158 4.74 10.96 9.50
CA TYR A 158 4.90 10.85 8.07
C TYR A 158 3.93 11.80 7.35
N ASN A 159 4.45 12.63 6.44
CA ASN A 159 3.67 13.61 5.70
C ASN A 159 3.62 13.20 4.22
N TRP A 160 2.50 12.57 3.82
CA TRP A 160 2.23 12.23 2.43
C TRP A 160 1.82 13.47 1.66
N PHE A 161 2.68 13.90 0.75
CA PHE A 161 2.47 15.13 -0.02
C PHE A 161 1.42 14.92 -1.12
N PHE A 162 0.46 15.85 -1.20
CA PHE A 162 -0.56 15.82 -2.24
C PHE A 162 -0.02 16.44 -3.53
N ASN A 163 0.30 15.59 -4.50
CA ASN A 163 0.67 15.99 -5.84
C ASN A 163 -0.44 15.55 -6.82
N GLU A 164 -1.08 16.52 -7.50
CA GLU A 164 -2.12 16.22 -8.49
C GLU A 164 -1.62 15.36 -9.66
N LYS A 165 -0.33 15.44 -9.97
CA LYS A 165 0.34 14.70 -11.05
C LYS A 165 0.84 13.32 -10.62
N SER A 166 0.70 12.95 -9.35
CA SER A 166 1.12 11.66 -8.83
C SER A 166 0.43 10.50 -9.56
N ILE A 167 1.15 9.39 -9.72
CA ILE A 167 0.63 8.15 -10.31
C ILE A 167 -0.65 7.71 -9.59
N SER A 168 -0.69 7.83 -8.26
CA SER A 168 -1.85 7.50 -7.43
C SER A 168 -3.11 8.31 -7.77
N ASN A 169 -2.95 9.51 -8.32
CA ASN A 169 -4.07 10.37 -8.73
C ASN A 169 -4.42 10.25 -10.22
N THR A 170 -3.48 9.81 -11.06
CA THR A 170 -3.60 9.82 -12.53
C THR A 170 -3.87 8.45 -13.15
N SER A 171 -3.76 7.35 -12.38
CA SER A 171 -3.83 5.99 -12.91
C SER A 171 -5.25 5.47 -13.19
N GLN A 172 -6.30 6.28 -13.02
CA GLN A 172 -7.69 5.90 -13.39
C GLN A 172 -7.89 5.84 -14.91
N ARG A 173 -7.12 4.99 -15.60
CA ARG A 173 -7.13 4.87 -17.07
C ARG A 173 -7.83 3.61 -17.58
N GLY A 174 -8.63 2.97 -16.76
CA GLY A 174 -9.21 1.66 -17.07
C GLY A 174 -8.37 0.52 -16.50
N PHE A 175 -8.74 -0.71 -16.85
CA PHE A 175 -7.98 -1.89 -16.44
C PHE A 175 -6.72 -2.04 -17.30
N ASN A 176 -5.57 -2.09 -16.63
CA ASN A 176 -4.29 -2.33 -17.30
C ASN A 176 -4.22 -3.79 -17.78
N PRO A 177 -4.01 -4.06 -19.08
CA PRO A 177 -3.97 -5.42 -19.62
C PRO A 177 -2.81 -6.28 -19.07
N ASN A 178 -1.77 -5.65 -18.54
CA ASN A 178 -0.63 -6.34 -17.92
C ASN A 178 -0.91 -6.75 -16.46
N ILE A 179 -2.09 -6.44 -15.91
CA ILE A 179 -2.49 -6.84 -14.57
C ILE A 179 -3.48 -7.99 -14.64
N ASP A 180 -3.05 -9.17 -14.24
CA ASP A 180 -3.95 -10.26 -13.86
C ASP A 180 -4.27 -10.13 -12.37
N ILE A 181 -5.44 -9.59 -12.07
CA ILE A 181 -5.87 -9.37 -10.69
C ILE A 181 -6.05 -10.67 -9.92
N VAL A 182 -6.43 -11.76 -10.57
CA VAL A 182 -6.60 -13.07 -9.93
C VAL A 182 -5.24 -13.64 -9.53
N TYR A 183 -4.24 -13.53 -10.40
CA TYR A 183 -2.87 -13.89 -10.07
C TYR A 183 -2.36 -13.08 -8.87
N PHE A 184 -2.55 -11.77 -8.87
CA PHE A 184 -2.17 -10.91 -7.75
C PHE A 184 -2.85 -11.32 -6.43
N LEU A 185 -4.17 -11.52 -6.45
CA LEU A 185 -4.94 -11.90 -5.25
C LEU A 185 -4.56 -13.30 -4.74
N SER A 186 -4.25 -14.24 -5.64
CA SER A 186 -3.75 -15.58 -5.29
C SER A 186 -2.39 -15.50 -4.60
N HIS A 187 -1.48 -14.70 -5.15
CA HIS A 187 -0.18 -14.47 -4.53
C HIS A 187 -0.30 -13.77 -3.17
N LEU A 188 -1.16 -12.75 -3.08
CA LEU A 188 -1.45 -12.07 -1.83
C LEU A 188 -1.93 -13.03 -0.74
N LEU A 189 -2.91 -13.89 -1.04
CA LEU A 189 -3.42 -14.89 -0.09
C LEU A 189 -2.31 -15.85 0.36
N GLN A 190 -1.47 -16.29 -0.55
CA GLN A 190 -0.34 -17.19 -0.27
C GLN A 190 0.66 -16.58 0.72
N VAL A 191 1.06 -15.32 0.51
CA VAL A 191 2.13 -14.69 1.31
C VAL A 191 1.64 -14.03 2.59
N ALA A 192 0.41 -13.54 2.61
CA ALA A 192 -0.20 -12.87 3.78
C ALA A 192 -0.81 -13.84 4.79
N GLY A 193 -0.90 -15.13 4.44
CA GLY A 193 -1.57 -16.14 5.26
C GLY A 193 -3.09 -16.04 5.19
N ASP A 194 -3.75 -16.98 5.84
CA ASP A 194 -5.21 -17.10 5.83
C ASP A 194 -5.81 -16.74 7.20
N SER A 195 -6.27 -15.51 7.34
CA SER A 195 -6.97 -15.04 8.53
C SER A 195 -8.27 -14.32 8.14
N LYS A 196 -9.19 -14.16 9.11
CA LYS A 196 -10.44 -13.39 8.89
C LYS A 196 -10.15 -11.97 8.41
N TYR A 197 -9.05 -11.35 8.88
CA TYR A 197 -8.64 -10.02 8.48
C TYR A 197 -8.09 -9.97 7.06
N ILE A 198 -7.27 -10.94 6.66
CA ILE A 198 -6.78 -11.07 5.28
C ILE A 198 -7.93 -11.32 4.31
N ARG A 199 -8.86 -12.21 4.65
CA ARG A 199 -10.07 -12.45 3.84
C ARG A 199 -10.91 -11.18 3.67
N TYR A 200 -11.09 -10.39 4.74
CA TYR A 200 -11.77 -9.10 4.65
C TYR A 200 -10.95 -8.08 3.86
N PHE A 201 -9.62 -8.02 4.06
CA PHE A 201 -8.73 -7.15 3.28
C PHE A 201 -8.83 -7.44 1.78
N ILE A 202 -8.79 -8.70 1.36
CA ILE A 202 -8.95 -9.11 -0.03
C ILE A 202 -10.29 -8.63 -0.59
N LYS A 203 -11.39 -8.79 0.17
CA LYS A 203 -12.70 -8.27 -0.24
C LYS A 203 -12.69 -6.76 -0.45
N ARG A 204 -12.11 -6.01 0.49
CA ARG A 204 -11.96 -4.56 0.38
C ARG A 204 -11.06 -4.16 -0.81
N TYR A 205 -9.97 -4.90 -1.02
CA TYR A 205 -8.99 -4.62 -2.07
C TYR A 205 -9.57 -4.83 -3.48
N TYR A 206 -10.26 -5.95 -3.74
CA TYR A 206 -10.84 -6.14 -5.05
C TYR A 206 -11.98 -5.16 -5.35
N ILE A 207 -12.77 -4.77 -4.35
CA ILE A 207 -13.78 -3.71 -4.51
C ILE A 207 -13.09 -2.38 -4.86
N TRP A 208 -12.02 -2.01 -4.15
CA TRP A 208 -11.22 -0.85 -4.49
C TRP A 208 -10.68 -0.93 -5.93
N TYR A 209 -10.10 -2.06 -6.32
CA TYR A 209 -9.58 -2.25 -7.68
C TYR A 209 -10.66 -2.07 -8.74
N LEU A 210 -11.83 -2.68 -8.56
CA LEU A 210 -12.96 -2.54 -9.49
C LEU A 210 -13.48 -1.11 -9.56
N LEU A 211 -13.60 -0.43 -8.44
CA LEU A 211 -14.08 0.96 -8.41
C LEU A 211 -13.02 1.93 -8.95
N PHE A 212 -11.77 1.77 -8.59
CA PHE A 212 -10.69 2.66 -9.00
C PHE A 212 -10.39 2.52 -10.50
N SER A 213 -10.03 1.34 -10.95
CA SER A 213 -9.69 1.09 -12.36
C SER A 213 -10.93 1.06 -13.25
N GLY A 214 -12.04 0.54 -12.76
CA GLY A 214 -13.26 0.35 -13.53
C GLY A 214 -13.98 1.64 -13.92
N ARG A 215 -13.74 2.75 -13.20
CA ARG A 215 -14.39 4.02 -13.53
C ARG A 215 -14.08 4.51 -14.96
N ALA A 216 -12.86 4.32 -15.43
CA ALA A 216 -12.42 4.70 -16.78
C ALA A 216 -12.51 3.55 -17.80
N ALA A 217 -13.00 2.39 -17.38
CA ALA A 217 -13.20 1.22 -18.24
C ALA A 217 -14.60 1.23 -18.89
N SER A 218 -14.81 0.36 -19.89
CA SER A 218 -16.14 0.04 -20.39
C SER A 218 -16.92 -0.86 -19.41
N SER A 219 -18.26 -0.86 -19.49
CA SER A 219 -19.10 -1.72 -18.66
C SER A 219 -18.82 -3.21 -18.91
N SER A 220 -18.57 -3.59 -20.17
CA SER A 220 -18.21 -4.98 -20.52
C SER A 220 -16.91 -5.40 -19.85
N SER A 221 -15.85 -4.58 -19.95
CA SER A 221 -14.55 -4.85 -19.33
C SER A 221 -14.66 -4.92 -17.81
N PHE A 222 -15.46 -4.04 -17.19
CA PHE A 222 -15.73 -4.11 -15.75
C PHE A 222 -16.38 -5.44 -15.36
N MET A 223 -17.40 -5.87 -16.10
CA MET A 223 -18.09 -7.13 -15.80
C MET A 223 -17.21 -8.35 -16.02
N ASP A 224 -16.27 -8.31 -16.96
CA ASP A 224 -15.31 -9.40 -17.18
C ASP A 224 -14.35 -9.53 -16.00
N GLN A 225 -13.79 -8.42 -15.52
CA GLN A 225 -12.94 -8.43 -14.32
C GLN A 225 -13.74 -8.89 -13.08
N TYR A 226 -14.95 -8.38 -12.92
CA TYR A 226 -15.83 -8.77 -11.82
C TYR A 226 -16.11 -10.28 -11.81
N ARG A 227 -16.44 -10.89 -12.96
CA ARG A 227 -16.71 -12.33 -13.06
C ARG A 227 -15.48 -13.15 -12.69
N LYS A 228 -14.30 -12.82 -13.25
CA LYS A 228 -13.04 -13.49 -12.91
C LYS A 228 -12.74 -13.46 -11.41
N ILE A 229 -12.89 -12.29 -10.79
CA ILE A 229 -12.70 -12.14 -9.35
C ILE A 229 -13.71 -12.99 -8.57
N LYS A 230 -14.99 -12.98 -8.95
CA LYS A 230 -16.04 -13.74 -8.23
C LYS A 230 -15.86 -15.24 -8.37
N GLU A 231 -15.43 -15.72 -9.52
CA GLU A 231 -15.11 -17.14 -9.72
C GLU A 231 -13.94 -17.55 -8.81
N TRP A 232 -12.88 -16.75 -8.76
CA TRP A 232 -11.75 -17.00 -7.88
C TRP A 232 -12.15 -16.93 -6.39
N VAL A 233 -12.88 -15.89 -5.97
CA VAL A 233 -13.40 -15.76 -4.59
C VAL A 233 -14.22 -16.97 -4.16
N SER A 234 -15.03 -17.51 -5.08
CA SER A 234 -15.82 -18.72 -4.82
C SER A 234 -14.94 -19.97 -4.70
N LYS A 235 -13.98 -20.12 -5.62
CA LYS A 235 -13.04 -21.25 -5.66
C LYS A 235 -12.17 -21.32 -4.40
N GLU A 236 -11.59 -20.20 -4.00
CA GLU A 236 -10.71 -20.10 -2.82
C GLU A 236 -11.50 -19.96 -1.52
N ASN A 237 -12.83 -20.01 -1.59
CA ASN A 237 -13.74 -19.85 -0.45
C ASN A 237 -13.39 -18.60 0.39
N ILE A 238 -13.12 -17.47 -0.31
CA ILE A 238 -12.79 -16.20 0.35
C ILE A 238 -14.05 -15.62 0.99
N ASP A 239 -14.48 -16.23 2.07
CA ASP A 239 -15.55 -15.69 2.90
C ASP A 239 -15.01 -15.14 4.22
N SER A 240 -15.59 -14.04 4.66
CA SER A 240 -15.26 -13.41 5.93
C SER A 240 -16.53 -12.92 6.56
N ASN A 241 -16.74 -13.25 7.81
CA ASN A 241 -17.84 -12.72 8.62
C ASN A 241 -17.65 -11.25 8.96
N LEU A 242 -16.45 -10.69 8.69
CA LEU A 242 -16.18 -9.29 8.92
C LEU A 242 -16.84 -8.42 7.84
N THR A 243 -17.42 -7.33 8.30
CA THR A 243 -18.00 -6.25 7.49
C THR A 243 -17.41 -4.91 7.93
N PRO A 244 -17.56 -3.84 7.15
CA PRO A 244 -17.12 -2.51 7.59
C PRO A 244 -17.78 -2.03 8.90
N LEU A 245 -18.89 -2.64 9.31
CA LEU A 245 -19.62 -2.31 10.54
C LEU A 245 -19.30 -3.25 11.71
N SER A 246 -18.43 -4.23 11.52
CA SER A 246 -17.99 -5.11 12.60
C SER A 246 -17.19 -4.33 13.63
N SER A 247 -17.39 -4.61 14.91
CA SER A 247 -16.68 -3.94 16.01
C SER A 247 -15.16 -4.09 15.95
N GLU A 248 -14.69 -5.12 15.26
CA GLU A 248 -13.26 -5.40 15.04
C GLU A 248 -12.64 -4.51 13.93
N ILE A 249 -13.48 -3.92 13.07
CA ILE A 249 -13.05 -3.06 11.96
C ILE A 249 -13.18 -1.60 12.39
N THR A 250 -12.13 -1.11 13.05
CA THR A 250 -12.07 0.26 13.57
C THR A 250 -11.05 1.09 12.80
N GLY A 251 -11.26 2.40 12.70
CA GLY A 251 -10.32 3.33 12.07
C GLY A 251 -10.42 3.42 10.53
N GLU A 252 -11.34 2.69 9.91
CA GLU A 252 -11.60 2.81 8.47
C GLU A 252 -12.17 4.18 8.12
N ARG A 253 -11.79 4.70 6.96
CA ARG A 253 -12.36 5.93 6.42
C ARG A 253 -13.82 5.74 6.08
N VAL A 254 -14.63 6.74 6.40
CA VAL A 254 -16.08 6.74 6.10
C VAL A 254 -16.34 6.46 4.62
N GLN A 255 -15.54 7.05 3.70
CA GLN A 255 -15.69 6.80 2.27
C GLN A 255 -15.45 5.34 1.90
N THR A 256 -14.45 4.69 2.50
CA THR A 256 -14.18 3.26 2.31
C THR A 256 -15.35 2.42 2.82
N VAL A 257 -15.83 2.71 4.01
CA VAL A 257 -17.00 2.03 4.61
C VAL A 257 -18.22 2.10 3.68
N ILE A 258 -18.56 3.32 3.24
CA ILE A 258 -19.70 3.56 2.34
C ILE A 258 -19.52 2.80 1.02
N SER A 259 -18.32 2.88 0.42
CA SER A 259 -18.04 2.23 -0.87
C SER A 259 -18.16 0.71 -0.79
N VAL A 260 -17.62 0.10 0.27
CA VAL A 260 -17.70 -1.35 0.47
C VAL A 260 -19.15 -1.79 0.72
N ILE A 261 -19.89 -1.08 1.59
CA ILE A 261 -21.30 -1.40 1.86
C ILE A 261 -22.13 -1.27 0.59
N ALA A 262 -22.03 -0.15 -0.13
CA ALA A 262 -22.78 0.09 -1.34
C ALA A 262 -22.51 -0.99 -2.40
N PHE A 263 -21.22 -1.27 -2.67
CA PHE A 263 -20.86 -2.29 -3.66
C PHE A 263 -21.37 -3.68 -3.27
N ARG A 264 -21.24 -4.07 -2.00
CA ARG A 264 -21.77 -5.35 -1.49
C ARG A 264 -23.29 -5.41 -1.58
N THR A 265 -23.99 -4.30 -1.41
CA THR A 265 -25.45 -4.23 -1.63
C THR A 265 -25.80 -4.50 -3.09
N PHE A 266 -25.08 -3.90 -4.05
CA PHE A 266 -25.26 -4.20 -5.48
C PHE A 266 -24.95 -5.67 -5.81
N GLU A 267 -23.93 -6.27 -5.19
CA GLU A 267 -23.65 -7.71 -5.33
C GLU A 267 -24.82 -8.57 -4.82
N HIS A 268 -25.31 -8.29 -3.62
CA HIS A 268 -26.40 -9.04 -2.98
C HIS A 268 -27.70 -8.97 -3.81
N LEU A 269 -28.00 -7.79 -4.32
CA LEU A 269 -29.19 -7.56 -5.16
C LEU A 269 -28.99 -7.99 -6.62
N ARG A 270 -27.83 -8.54 -6.98
CA ARG A 270 -27.45 -8.92 -8.37
C ARG A 270 -27.51 -7.76 -9.37
N LEU A 271 -27.29 -6.54 -8.91
CA LEU A 271 -27.37 -5.30 -9.69
C LEU A 271 -26.02 -4.78 -10.18
N VAL A 272 -24.93 -5.55 -10.06
CA VAL A 272 -23.58 -5.10 -10.45
C VAL A 272 -23.51 -4.74 -11.94
N SER A 273 -24.22 -5.46 -12.81
CA SER A 273 -24.30 -5.13 -14.25
C SER A 273 -24.98 -3.79 -14.49
N LEU A 274 -26.06 -3.49 -13.76
CA LEU A 274 -26.73 -2.19 -13.83
C LEU A 274 -25.83 -1.09 -13.30
N PHE A 275 -25.19 -1.32 -12.16
CA PHE A 275 -24.21 -0.41 -11.57
C PHE A 275 -23.10 -0.06 -12.57
N SER A 276 -22.49 -1.06 -13.22
CA SER A 276 -21.39 -0.84 -14.15
C SER A 276 -21.76 0.06 -15.32
N ARG A 277 -22.99 -0.03 -15.85
CA ARG A 277 -23.49 0.83 -16.94
C ARG A 277 -23.54 2.31 -16.58
N PHE A 278 -23.81 2.65 -15.33
CA PHE A 278 -23.84 4.03 -14.85
C PHE A 278 -22.49 4.51 -14.31
N TYR A 279 -21.71 3.59 -13.76
CA TYR A 279 -20.44 3.91 -13.10
C TYR A 279 -19.30 4.09 -14.09
N CYS A 280 -19.19 3.19 -15.07
CA CYS A 280 -18.11 3.17 -16.04
C CYS A 280 -18.28 4.29 -17.07
N LYS A 281 -17.18 4.98 -17.40
CA LYS A 281 -17.17 6.10 -18.34
C LYS A 281 -16.42 5.80 -19.64
N GLY A 282 -15.74 4.65 -19.71
CA GLY A 282 -15.05 4.20 -20.92
C GLY A 282 -16.04 3.77 -22.00
N LYS A 283 -15.65 3.97 -23.25
CA LYS A 283 -16.46 3.54 -24.39
C LYS A 283 -16.37 2.02 -24.56
N GLU A 284 -17.47 1.40 -24.94
CA GLU A 284 -17.46 0.02 -25.45
C GLU A 284 -16.62 0.00 -26.74
N LYS A 285 -15.72 -0.98 -26.83
CA LYS A 285 -14.91 -1.21 -28.03
C LYS A 285 -15.64 -2.16 -28.96
#